data_131e732435b740765ad6cab0547eeefe
#
_entry.id   131e732435b740765ad6cab0547eeefe
#
_cell.length_a   1.000
_cell.length_b   1.000
_cell.length_c   1.000
_cell.angle_alpha   90.00
_cell.angle_beta   90.00
_cell.angle_gamma   90.00
#
_symmetry.space_group_name_H-M   'P 1'
#
loop_
_entity.id
_entity.type
_entity.pdbx_description
1 polymer ?
#
loop_
_entity_poly.entity_id
_entity_poly.type
_entity_poly.pdbx_seq_one_letter_code
_entity_poly.pdbx_strand_id
1 'polypeptide(L)'
;MKIPVFVSGPTALSPEQAAARQVLMDFLDELNLEPRALGRTDYPSELPLREVLVIARHCAGGMILGFEQFQATAGTFKRGTGDEGGERPLAAGQTAAFPTPWNHLEAGILFGLGLPLLIFREPQISGGVFDNGVTDVFIHKMPGPALSPKERSNLKEVLLKWYAKVSAHYYKT
;
A
#
# COMPACT_ATOMS: atom_id res chain seq x y z
N MET A 1 5.36 -1.28 24.67
CA MET A 1 6.14 -0.76 23.50
C MET A 1 5.42 -1.21 22.25
N LYS A 2 5.13 -0.31 21.30
CA LYS A 2 4.51 -0.66 20.02
C LYS A 2 5.58 -1.08 19.00
N ILE A 3 5.26 -2.02 18.12
CA ILE A 3 6.15 -2.45 17.04
C ILE A 3 5.97 -1.49 15.85
N PRO A 4 7.02 -0.81 15.36
CA PRO A 4 6.90 0.11 14.25
C PRO A 4 6.69 -0.64 12.92
N VAL A 5 5.73 -0.15 12.13
CA VAL A 5 5.43 -0.63 10.78
C VAL A 5 5.31 0.53 9.81
N PHE A 6 5.90 0.38 8.63
CA PHE A 6 5.81 1.40 7.58
C PHE A 6 4.42 1.37 6.95
N VAL A 7 3.79 2.54 6.79
CA VAL A 7 2.49 2.66 6.10
C VAL A 7 2.66 3.55 4.88
N SER A 8 2.72 2.95 3.71
CA SER A 8 2.78 3.62 2.42
C SER A 8 1.39 4.03 1.97
N GLY A 9 1.17 5.30 1.71
CA GLY A 9 -0.09 5.81 1.18
C GLY A 9 -0.04 7.32 0.97
N PRO A 10 -0.92 7.86 0.11
CA PRO A 10 -0.92 9.28 -0.21
C PRO A 10 -1.24 10.14 1.01
N THR A 11 -0.67 11.35 1.04
CA THR A 11 -0.93 12.33 2.09
C THR A 11 -2.31 12.98 1.96
N ALA A 12 -2.75 13.22 0.72
CA ALA A 12 -4.07 13.75 0.41
C ALA A 12 -5.03 12.60 0.06
N LEU A 13 -6.15 12.52 0.75
CA LEU A 13 -7.17 11.48 0.61
C LEU A 13 -8.55 12.12 0.50
N SER A 14 -9.44 11.51 -0.28
CA SER A 14 -10.86 11.84 -0.22
C SER A 14 -11.44 11.46 1.16
N PRO A 15 -12.60 12.00 1.55
CA PRO A 15 -13.25 11.61 2.81
C PRO A 15 -13.48 10.09 2.93
N GLU A 16 -13.86 9.41 1.83
CA GLU A 16 -14.06 7.96 1.81
C GLU A 16 -12.74 7.20 1.96
N GLN A 17 -11.69 7.62 1.24
CA GLN A 17 -10.35 7.04 1.37
C GLN A 17 -9.77 7.25 2.76
N ALA A 18 -9.98 8.43 3.35
CA ALA A 18 -9.54 8.72 4.71
C ALA A 18 -10.24 7.81 5.73
N ALA A 19 -11.55 7.59 5.58
CA ALA A 19 -12.33 6.70 6.43
C ALA A 19 -11.89 5.22 6.26
N ALA A 20 -11.67 4.76 5.03
CA ALA A 20 -11.13 3.44 4.75
C ALA A 20 -9.74 3.24 5.38
N ARG A 21 -8.85 4.24 5.25
CA ARG A 21 -7.55 4.24 5.91
C ARG A 21 -7.68 4.16 7.42
N GLN A 22 -8.61 4.91 8.02
CA GLN A 22 -8.81 4.93 9.46
C GLN A 22 -9.18 3.54 10.00
N VAL A 23 -10.02 2.78 9.30
CA VAL A 23 -10.32 1.38 9.65
C VAL A 23 -9.04 0.55 9.82
N LEU A 24 -8.07 0.69 8.92
CA LEU A 24 -6.79 -0.02 9.01
C LEU A 24 -5.92 0.51 10.16
N MET A 25 -5.92 1.82 10.40
CA MET A 25 -5.17 2.41 11.52
C MET A 25 -5.71 1.95 12.87
N ASP A 26 -7.03 1.83 13.01
CA ASP A 26 -7.66 1.31 14.23
C ASP A 26 -7.23 -0.14 14.51
N PHE A 27 -7.13 -0.98 13.47
CA PHE A 27 -6.60 -2.34 13.61
C PHE A 27 -5.11 -2.37 13.98
N LEU A 28 -4.30 -1.46 13.43
CA LEU A 28 -2.89 -1.38 13.85
C LEU A 28 -2.77 -1.03 15.34
N ASP A 29 -3.62 -0.11 15.81
CA ASP A 29 -3.66 0.24 17.24
C ASP A 29 -4.12 -0.93 18.11
N GLU A 30 -5.19 -1.64 17.73
CA GLU A 30 -5.64 -2.87 18.39
C GLU A 30 -4.54 -3.94 18.49
N LEU A 31 -3.67 -4.03 17.49
CA LEU A 31 -2.55 -4.98 17.43
C LEU A 31 -1.26 -4.44 18.06
N ASN A 32 -1.31 -3.29 18.69
CA ASN A 32 -0.14 -2.65 19.32
C ASN A 32 1.00 -2.38 18.32
N LEU A 33 0.63 -2.02 17.08
CA LEU A 33 1.54 -1.60 16.02
C LEU A 33 1.57 -0.07 15.92
N GLU A 34 2.75 0.49 15.63
CA GLU A 34 2.97 1.93 15.45
C GLU A 34 3.13 2.27 13.97
N PRO A 35 2.15 2.94 13.34
CA PRO A 35 2.30 3.34 11.94
C PRO A 35 3.35 4.44 11.79
N ARG A 36 4.32 4.22 10.90
CA ARG A 36 5.35 5.20 10.50
C ARG A 36 5.15 5.54 9.02
N ALA A 37 5.14 6.82 8.70
CA ALA A 37 4.94 7.30 7.34
C ALA A 37 5.60 8.65 7.14
N LEU A 38 6.36 8.81 6.04
CA LEU A 38 6.96 10.09 5.66
C LEU A 38 5.85 11.14 5.40
N GLY A 39 6.05 12.35 5.94
CA GLY A 39 5.11 13.46 5.79
C GLY A 39 3.84 13.36 6.64
N ARG A 40 3.70 12.32 7.47
CA ARG A 40 2.58 12.17 8.44
C ARG A 40 3.08 12.03 9.87
N THR A 41 3.86 11.00 10.15
CA THR A 41 4.44 10.74 11.47
C THR A 41 5.90 11.14 11.55
N ASP A 42 6.58 11.14 10.40
CA ASP A 42 8.00 11.45 10.28
C ASP A 42 8.21 12.59 9.28
N TYR A 43 8.89 13.64 9.72
CA TYR A 43 9.21 14.79 8.87
C TYR A 43 10.65 14.69 8.39
N PRO A 44 10.91 14.92 7.09
CA PRO A 44 12.24 14.72 6.51
C PRO A 44 13.22 15.79 6.99
N SER A 45 14.42 15.36 7.33
CA SER A 45 15.61 16.21 7.48
C SER A 45 16.56 16.09 6.28
N GLU A 46 16.36 15.06 5.48
CA GLU A 46 17.14 14.70 4.30
C GLU A 46 16.23 14.67 3.04
N LEU A 47 16.77 14.23 1.90
CA LEU A 47 15.96 14.04 0.69
C LEU A 47 14.95 12.89 0.89
N PRO A 48 13.72 13.03 0.38
CA PRO A 48 12.60 12.15 0.73
C PRO A 48 12.88 10.65 0.57
N LEU A 49 13.56 10.23 -0.51
CA LEU A 49 13.82 8.81 -0.73
C LEU A 49 14.81 8.23 0.30
N ARG A 50 15.77 9.04 0.75
CA ARG A 50 16.70 8.65 1.82
C ARG A 50 15.97 8.48 3.15
N GLU A 51 15.07 9.41 3.47
CA GLU A 51 14.25 9.35 4.69
C GLU A 51 13.32 8.12 4.69
N VAL A 52 12.69 7.81 3.57
CA VAL A 52 11.90 6.58 3.41
C VAL A 52 12.76 5.36 3.76
N LEU A 53 13.99 5.27 3.23
CA LEU A 53 14.89 4.16 3.54
C LEU A 53 15.28 4.10 5.03
N VAL A 54 15.51 5.26 5.65
CA VAL A 54 15.83 5.33 7.10
C VAL A 54 14.65 4.85 7.92
N ILE A 55 13.44 5.37 7.66
CA ILE A 55 12.22 4.95 8.38
C ILE A 55 11.97 3.45 8.18
N ALA A 56 12.07 2.98 6.93
CA ALA A 56 11.85 1.57 6.58
C ALA A 56 12.76 0.61 7.35
N ARG A 57 14.03 0.97 7.53
CA ARG A 57 15.01 0.17 8.30
C ARG A 57 14.68 0.07 9.79
N HIS A 58 13.88 0.97 10.33
CA HIS A 58 13.43 0.95 11.72
C HIS A 58 12.04 0.32 11.87
N CYS A 59 11.46 -0.21 10.80
CA CYS A 59 10.17 -0.88 10.81
C CYS A 59 10.33 -2.41 10.72
N ALA A 60 9.39 -3.12 11.31
CA ALA A 60 9.36 -4.57 11.31
C ALA A 60 8.41 -5.16 10.24
N GLY A 61 7.71 -4.31 9.49
CA GLY A 61 6.81 -4.69 8.41
C GLY A 61 6.35 -3.48 7.61
N GLY A 62 5.68 -3.73 6.50
CA GLY A 62 5.14 -2.70 5.63
C GLY A 62 3.70 -2.94 5.21
N MET A 63 2.87 -1.90 5.27
CA MET A 63 1.50 -1.88 4.77
C MET A 63 1.42 -0.90 3.60
N ILE A 64 0.98 -1.37 2.43
CA ILE A 64 0.90 -0.59 1.20
C ILE A 64 -0.57 -0.32 0.88
N LEU A 65 -0.93 0.96 0.77
CA LEU A 65 -2.31 1.39 0.55
C LEU A 65 -2.44 2.02 -0.85
N GLY A 66 -2.90 1.22 -1.81
CA GLY A 66 -3.15 1.62 -3.20
C GLY A 66 -4.46 2.36 -3.36
N PHE A 67 -4.48 3.64 -2.98
CA PHE A 67 -5.58 4.54 -3.25
C PHE A 67 -5.43 5.22 -4.61
N GLU A 68 -6.53 5.42 -5.32
CA GLU A 68 -6.56 6.20 -6.56
C GLU A 68 -6.14 7.65 -6.28
N GLN A 69 -5.13 8.11 -7.01
CA GLN A 69 -4.64 9.48 -6.97
C GLN A 69 -4.74 10.18 -8.33
N PHE A 70 -4.79 9.41 -9.40
CA PHE A 70 -4.95 9.92 -10.74
C PHE A 70 -5.86 8.99 -11.55
N GLN A 71 -6.80 9.57 -12.29
CA GLN A 71 -7.67 8.86 -13.21
C GLN A 71 -7.49 9.41 -14.62
N ALA A 72 -7.21 8.53 -15.58
CA ALA A 72 -7.20 8.85 -17.00
C ALA A 72 -8.50 8.36 -17.65
N THR A 73 -9.15 9.24 -18.41
CA THR A 73 -10.35 8.93 -19.22
C THR A 73 -10.03 8.71 -20.68
N ALA A 74 -8.79 9.00 -21.10
CA ALA A 74 -8.24 8.75 -22.42
C ALA A 74 -6.74 8.53 -22.33
N GLY A 75 -6.18 7.73 -23.23
CA GLY A 75 -4.75 7.47 -23.27
C GLY A 75 -4.40 6.26 -24.13
N THR A 76 -3.10 6.03 -24.31
CA THR A 76 -2.59 4.85 -25.04
C THR A 76 -1.51 4.18 -24.20
N PHE A 77 -1.74 2.93 -23.84
CA PHE A 77 -0.73 2.12 -23.17
C PHE A 77 0.38 1.74 -24.16
N LYS A 78 1.63 1.76 -23.69
CA LYS A 78 2.84 1.44 -24.49
C LYS A 78 2.90 2.21 -25.82
N ARG A 79 2.57 3.49 -25.76
CA ARG A 79 2.52 4.36 -26.94
C ARG A 79 3.81 4.29 -27.77
N GLY A 80 3.66 4.12 -29.08
CA GLY A 80 4.77 4.07 -30.05
C GLY A 80 5.43 2.70 -30.20
N THR A 81 4.90 1.64 -29.57
CA THR A 81 5.46 0.29 -29.69
C THR A 81 4.76 -0.55 -30.76
N GLY A 82 3.66 -0.07 -31.33
CA GLY A 82 2.84 -0.82 -32.28
C GLY A 82 2.16 -2.04 -31.66
N ASP A 83 1.38 -2.77 -32.46
CA ASP A 83 0.61 -3.94 -32.00
C ASP A 83 1.50 -5.06 -31.43
N GLU A 84 2.66 -5.32 -32.03
CA GLU A 84 3.61 -6.34 -31.56
C GLU A 84 4.18 -6.01 -30.16
N GLY A 85 4.36 -4.70 -29.86
CA GLY A 85 4.79 -4.21 -28.55
C GLY A 85 3.65 -4.11 -27.53
N GLY A 86 2.41 -4.37 -27.95
CA GLY A 86 1.20 -4.33 -27.13
C GLY A 86 0.68 -2.90 -26.91
N GLU A 87 0.88 -2.01 -27.91
CA GLU A 87 0.25 -0.70 -27.91
C GLU A 87 -1.26 -0.86 -27.96
N ARG A 88 -1.95 -0.18 -27.08
CA ARG A 88 -3.42 -0.21 -27.04
C ARG A 88 -3.99 1.08 -26.49
N PRO A 89 -5.01 1.63 -27.15
CA PRO A 89 -5.75 2.77 -26.60
C PRO A 89 -6.57 2.32 -25.39
N LEU A 90 -6.83 3.23 -24.49
CA LEU A 90 -7.86 3.05 -23.46
C LEU A 90 -9.23 3.00 -24.18
N ALA A 91 -10.00 1.94 -23.95
CA ALA A 91 -11.26 1.77 -24.64
C ALA A 91 -12.27 2.86 -24.27
N ALA A 92 -13.14 3.22 -25.19
CA ALA A 92 -14.16 4.24 -24.97
C ALA A 92 -15.03 3.90 -23.75
N GLY A 93 -15.21 4.84 -22.84
CA GLY A 93 -15.96 4.66 -21.60
C GLY A 93 -15.22 3.92 -20.49
N GLN A 94 -13.98 3.46 -20.73
CA GLN A 94 -13.12 2.93 -19.69
C GLN A 94 -12.28 4.04 -19.05
N THR A 95 -11.86 3.79 -17.81
CA THR A 95 -10.92 4.63 -17.08
C THR A 95 -9.73 3.81 -16.63
N ALA A 96 -8.56 4.44 -16.53
CA ALA A 96 -7.40 3.86 -15.89
C ALA A 96 -7.10 4.66 -14.62
N ALA A 97 -6.91 3.97 -13.51
CA ALA A 97 -6.61 4.58 -12.22
C ALA A 97 -5.19 4.25 -11.78
N PHE A 98 -4.52 5.23 -11.23
CA PHE A 98 -3.13 5.08 -10.78
C PHE A 98 -2.98 5.53 -9.32
N PRO A 99 -2.23 4.79 -8.52
CA PRO A 99 -1.84 5.20 -7.19
C PRO A 99 -0.73 6.25 -7.27
N THR A 100 -0.28 6.75 -6.13
CA THR A 100 0.95 7.57 -6.13
C THR A 100 2.16 6.74 -6.56
N PRO A 101 3.08 7.30 -7.36
CA PRO A 101 4.36 6.64 -7.68
C PRO A 101 5.17 6.24 -6.44
N TRP A 102 5.00 6.95 -5.33
CA TRP A 102 5.64 6.64 -4.06
C TRP A 102 5.26 5.26 -3.52
N ASN A 103 4.03 4.79 -3.73
CA ASN A 103 3.64 3.45 -3.32
C ASN A 103 4.56 2.36 -3.92
N HIS A 104 4.94 2.50 -5.19
CA HIS A 104 5.83 1.54 -5.86
C HIS A 104 7.26 1.62 -5.33
N LEU A 105 7.79 2.84 -5.12
CA LEU A 105 9.13 3.04 -4.57
C LEU A 105 9.23 2.50 -3.14
N GLU A 106 8.29 2.86 -2.29
CA GLU A 106 8.24 2.44 -0.90
C GLU A 106 8.08 0.91 -0.78
N ALA A 107 7.14 0.32 -1.54
CA ALA A 107 6.96 -1.12 -1.57
C ALA A 107 8.22 -1.86 -2.05
N GLY A 108 8.91 -1.33 -3.07
CA GLY A 108 10.17 -1.90 -3.56
C GLY A 108 11.28 -1.85 -2.51
N ILE A 109 11.39 -0.75 -1.77
CA ILE A 109 12.36 -0.62 -0.66
C ILE A 109 12.05 -1.63 0.45
N LEU A 110 10.80 -1.70 0.90
CA LEU A 110 10.37 -2.61 1.96
C LEU A 110 10.57 -4.08 1.57
N PHE A 111 10.23 -4.44 0.32
CA PHE A 111 10.48 -5.76 -0.24
C PHE A 111 11.97 -6.10 -0.28
N GLY A 112 12.79 -5.17 -0.77
CA GLY A 112 14.25 -5.32 -0.83
C GLY A 112 14.92 -5.45 0.54
N LEU A 113 14.32 -4.90 1.57
CA LEU A 113 14.74 -5.08 2.97
C LEU A 113 14.24 -6.39 3.60
N GLY A 114 13.45 -7.19 2.88
CA GLY A 114 12.90 -8.45 3.38
C GLY A 114 11.81 -8.27 4.44
N LEU A 115 11.16 -7.12 4.49
CA LEU A 115 10.10 -6.86 5.47
C LEU A 115 8.79 -7.56 5.07
N PRO A 116 8.05 -8.14 6.03
CA PRO A 116 6.72 -8.68 5.77
C PRO A 116 5.78 -7.60 5.23
N LEU A 117 5.28 -7.78 4.01
CA LEU A 117 4.36 -6.85 3.36
C LEU A 117 2.90 -7.25 3.57
N LEU A 118 2.03 -6.24 3.60
CA LEU A 118 0.58 -6.36 3.51
C LEU A 118 0.08 -5.29 2.52
N ILE A 119 -0.57 -5.71 1.44
CA ILE A 119 -0.95 -4.81 0.34
C ILE A 119 -2.48 -4.76 0.23
N PHE A 120 -3.02 -3.56 0.27
CA PHE A 120 -4.42 -3.25 -0.04
C PHE A 120 -4.49 -2.35 -1.26
N ARG A 121 -5.51 -2.55 -2.11
CA ARG A 121 -5.76 -1.66 -3.25
C ARG A 121 -7.26 -1.40 -3.44
N GLU A 122 -7.58 -0.23 -3.98
CA GLU A 122 -8.89 0.02 -4.55
C GLU A 122 -9.09 -0.82 -5.83
N PRO A 123 -10.34 -1.18 -6.20
CA PRO A 123 -10.60 -2.12 -7.29
C PRO A 123 -10.00 -1.72 -8.64
N GLN A 124 -9.88 -0.41 -8.90
CA GLN A 124 -9.40 0.15 -10.16
C GLN A 124 -7.88 0.19 -10.26
N ILE A 125 -7.17 0.03 -9.12
CA ILE A 125 -5.72 0.10 -9.08
C ILE A 125 -5.12 -1.21 -9.57
N SER A 126 -4.17 -1.10 -10.51
CA SER A 126 -3.38 -2.20 -11.06
C SER A 126 -2.00 -1.71 -11.49
N GLY A 127 -1.13 -2.63 -11.83
CA GLY A 127 0.23 -2.36 -12.27
C GLY A 127 1.27 -2.43 -11.15
N GLY A 128 2.46 -2.89 -11.49
CA GLY A 128 3.59 -2.98 -10.56
C GLY A 128 3.27 -3.80 -9.32
N VAL A 129 3.52 -3.24 -8.14
CA VAL A 129 3.34 -3.93 -6.85
C VAL A 129 1.89 -4.28 -6.53
N PHE A 130 0.94 -3.74 -7.28
CA PHE A 130 -0.49 -4.04 -7.14
C PHE A 130 -0.98 -5.15 -8.07
N ASP A 131 -0.09 -5.80 -8.83
CA ASP A 131 -0.43 -6.98 -9.62
C ASP A 131 -0.05 -8.27 -8.86
N ASN A 132 -0.90 -9.28 -8.98
CA ASN A 132 -0.64 -10.57 -8.36
C ASN A 132 0.63 -11.21 -8.94
N GLY A 133 1.47 -11.76 -8.08
CA GLY A 133 2.70 -12.44 -8.48
C GLY A 133 3.93 -11.52 -8.68
N VAL A 134 3.80 -10.22 -8.47
CA VAL A 134 4.95 -9.28 -8.48
C VAL A 134 5.70 -9.32 -7.15
N THR A 135 4.97 -9.41 -6.06
CA THR A 135 5.51 -9.68 -4.72
C THR A 135 5.11 -11.09 -4.27
N ASP A 136 5.64 -11.54 -3.15
CA ASP A 136 5.35 -12.84 -2.54
C ASP A 136 4.11 -12.84 -1.63
N VAL A 137 3.30 -11.76 -1.65
CA VAL A 137 2.12 -11.60 -0.81
C VAL A 137 0.83 -11.45 -1.62
N PHE A 138 -0.28 -11.83 -1.01
CA PHE A 138 -1.60 -11.60 -1.59
C PHE A 138 -1.97 -10.11 -1.52
N ILE A 139 -2.65 -9.65 -2.55
CA ILE A 139 -3.18 -8.30 -2.62
C ILE A 139 -4.65 -8.34 -2.18
N HIS A 140 -4.97 -7.54 -1.16
CA HIS A 140 -6.29 -7.47 -0.58
C HIS A 140 -7.07 -6.27 -1.12
N LYS A 141 -8.39 -6.42 -1.19
CA LYS A 141 -9.28 -5.29 -1.48
C LYS A 141 -9.21 -4.28 -0.34
N MET A 142 -9.13 -2.99 -0.70
CA MET A 142 -9.24 -1.91 0.29
C MET A 142 -10.55 -2.04 1.07
N PRO A 143 -10.54 -1.99 2.42
CA PRO A 143 -11.77 -2.04 3.19
C PRO A 143 -12.64 -0.81 2.91
N GLY A 144 -13.94 -0.97 3.03
CA GLY A 144 -14.86 0.16 3.02
C GLY A 144 -14.77 1.00 4.29
N PRO A 145 -15.38 2.18 4.30
CA PRO A 145 -15.38 3.08 5.47
C PRO A 145 -16.20 2.54 6.65
N ALA A 146 -17.12 1.61 6.39
CA ALA A 146 -17.92 0.91 7.39
C ALA A 146 -17.91 -0.58 7.08
N LEU A 147 -17.54 -1.40 8.06
CA LEU A 147 -17.46 -2.85 7.91
C LEU A 147 -18.63 -3.53 8.61
N SER A 148 -19.25 -4.50 7.93
CA SER A 148 -20.10 -5.47 8.60
C SER A 148 -19.28 -6.32 9.60
N PRO A 149 -19.92 -6.96 10.59
CA PRO A 149 -19.22 -7.84 11.53
C PRO A 149 -18.39 -8.93 10.85
N LYS A 150 -18.91 -9.49 9.74
CA LYS A 150 -18.22 -10.53 8.94
C LYS A 150 -16.97 -9.97 8.24
N GLU A 151 -17.09 -8.81 7.60
CA GLU A 151 -15.95 -8.14 6.94
C GLU A 151 -14.86 -7.77 7.94
N ARG A 152 -15.26 -7.24 9.11
CA ARG A 152 -14.33 -6.94 10.20
C ARG A 152 -13.59 -8.19 10.69
N SER A 153 -14.32 -9.32 10.86
CA SER A 153 -13.70 -10.57 11.26
C SER A 153 -12.70 -11.09 10.22
N ASN A 154 -13.07 -11.07 8.94
CA ASN A 154 -12.20 -11.50 7.85
C ASN A 154 -10.93 -10.62 7.76
N LEU A 155 -11.10 -9.31 7.85
CA LEU A 155 -9.97 -8.37 7.83
C LEU A 155 -9.06 -8.58 9.03
N LYS A 156 -9.62 -8.82 10.20
CA LYS A 156 -8.85 -9.13 11.42
C LYS A 156 -7.98 -10.38 11.25
N GLU A 157 -8.49 -11.45 10.63
CA GLU A 157 -7.68 -12.65 10.35
C GLU A 157 -6.49 -12.37 9.43
N VAL A 158 -6.70 -11.57 8.37
CA VAL A 158 -5.62 -11.15 7.47
C VAL A 158 -4.54 -10.39 8.24
N LEU A 159 -4.95 -9.42 9.05
CA LEU A 159 -4.04 -8.60 9.85
C LEU A 159 -3.31 -9.42 10.92
N LEU A 160 -3.96 -10.38 11.57
CA LEU A 160 -3.32 -11.26 12.55
C LEU A 160 -2.25 -12.16 11.92
N LYS A 161 -2.50 -12.70 10.71
CA LYS A 161 -1.50 -13.48 9.96
C LYS A 161 -0.27 -12.64 9.59
N TRP A 162 -0.48 -11.41 9.15
CA TRP A 162 0.61 -10.48 8.89
C TRP A 162 1.32 -10.05 10.17
N TYR A 163 0.59 -9.73 11.23
CA TYR A 163 1.14 -9.39 12.54
C TYR A 163 2.08 -10.47 13.09
N ALA A 164 1.73 -11.75 12.92
CA ALA A 164 2.59 -12.84 13.34
C ALA A 164 3.96 -12.80 12.62
N LYS A 165 3.99 -12.47 11.32
CA LYS A 165 5.24 -12.29 10.55
C LYS A 165 6.02 -11.06 11.01
N VAL A 166 5.33 -9.94 11.24
CA VAL A 166 5.91 -8.68 11.75
C VAL A 166 6.56 -8.90 13.11
N SER A 167 5.84 -9.54 14.05
CA SER A 167 6.36 -9.87 15.36
C SER A 167 7.58 -10.80 15.28
N ALA A 168 7.49 -11.84 14.44
CA ALA A 168 8.62 -12.76 14.25
C ALA A 168 9.85 -12.04 13.65
N HIS A 169 9.66 -11.07 12.76
CA HIS A 169 10.74 -10.25 12.22
C HIS A 169 11.33 -9.35 13.31
N TYR A 170 10.50 -8.66 14.06
CA TYR A 170 10.91 -7.72 15.11
C TYR A 170 11.75 -8.36 16.21
N TYR A 171 11.40 -9.58 16.63
CA TYR A 171 12.12 -10.28 17.70
C TYR A 171 13.30 -11.14 17.21
N LYS A 172 13.53 -11.25 15.90
CA LYS A 172 14.72 -11.92 15.33
C LYS A 172 15.90 -10.99 15.09
N THR A 173 15.65 -9.69 15.04
CA THR A 173 16.67 -8.64 14.90
C THR A 173 17.06 -8.10 16.27
#